data_1b03799ab02d50e96ab64257480cbbc8
#
_entry.id   1b03799ab02d50e96ab64257480cbbc8
#
_cell.length_a   1.000
_cell.length_b   1.000
_cell.length_c   1.000
_cell.angle_alpha   90.00
_cell.angle_beta   90.00
_cell.angle_gamma   90.00
#
_symmetry.space_group_name_H-M   'P 1'
#
loop_
_entity.id
_entity.type
_entity.pdbx_description
1 polymer ?
#
loop_
_entity_poly.entity_id
_entity_poly.type
_entity_poly.pdbx_seq_one_letter_code
_entity_poly.pdbx_strand_id
1 'polypeptide(L)'
;MKTLLLSRDIHYSPLPFVLPAELEAGEPPEARGLARDEVRLMVSYQKDDRVVHTQFRNLPDYLDAGDLLVINTSGTMNAALQATRPDSTACELHLSTHQPDGNWVVEIRLPGEKGTIPLYNARTGETLQLPGGATATLQAPYTRKTGIAEAMPPTGKHKKGHYRLWLAALQLPVGWQDYLAHYGFPIRYQYVRESWPISYYQTVYATETGSAEMPSAGRAFTPELITRLVAHGVMIAPLILHTGVASLEEHEPPYEEFYRVPPATALLVNMAHETGKRVIAVGTTVVRALESVTDAAGVTHPGEGWTDLMVTPQRGIRAVNAMLTGLHEPRATHIAMLEALSSLEHLNITYQEALRQHYLWHEFGDLHLILP
;
A
#
# COMPACT_ATOMS: atom_id res chain seq x y z
N MET A 1 -32.38 2.96 25.69
CA MET A 1 -32.22 3.12 24.22
C MET A 1 -31.04 2.26 23.80
N LYS A 2 -31.28 1.08 23.21
CA LYS A 2 -30.23 0.17 22.74
C LYS A 2 -29.73 0.70 21.40
N THR A 3 -28.48 1.17 21.36
CA THR A 3 -27.80 1.50 20.14
C THR A 3 -27.55 0.20 19.37
N LEU A 4 -28.21 0.04 18.22
CA LEU A 4 -27.95 -1.02 17.27
C LEU A 4 -26.50 -0.85 16.73
N LEU A 5 -25.61 -1.73 17.14
CA LEU A 5 -24.33 -1.94 16.47
C LEU A 5 -24.62 -2.71 15.17
N LEU A 6 -24.65 -1.97 14.07
CA LEU A 6 -24.68 -2.54 12.73
C LEU A 6 -23.34 -3.27 12.49
N SER A 7 -23.39 -4.57 12.28
CA SER A 7 -22.31 -5.32 11.62
C SER A 7 -22.09 -4.65 10.26
N ARG A 8 -20.95 -4.01 10.07
CA ARG A 8 -20.57 -3.47 8.78
C ARG A 8 -20.12 -4.63 7.89
N ASP A 9 -21.07 -5.25 7.21
CA ASP A 9 -20.75 -6.07 6.04
C ASP A 9 -20.12 -5.13 5.01
N ILE A 10 -18.85 -5.37 4.71
CA ILE A 10 -18.12 -4.63 3.70
C ILE A 10 -18.61 -5.14 2.36
N HIS A 11 -19.59 -4.44 1.78
CA HIS A 11 -20.09 -4.76 0.44
C HIS A 11 -19.32 -3.97 -0.61
N TYR A 12 -18.42 -4.64 -1.31
CA TYR A 12 -17.90 -4.22 -2.60
C TYR A 12 -17.95 -5.42 -3.55
N SER A 13 -17.99 -5.14 -4.84
CA SER A 13 -18.11 -6.19 -5.85
C SER A 13 -16.71 -6.55 -6.38
N PRO A 14 -16.23 -7.80 -6.18
CA PRO A 14 -14.99 -8.22 -6.80
C PRO A 14 -15.14 -8.17 -8.33
N LEU A 15 -14.04 -7.85 -9.01
CA LEU A 15 -14.02 -7.86 -10.47
C LEU A 15 -14.07 -9.30 -10.99
N PRO A 16 -14.81 -9.59 -12.08
CA PRO A 16 -15.07 -10.95 -12.54
C PRO A 16 -13.95 -11.49 -13.45
N PHE A 17 -12.71 -11.53 -12.95
CA PHE A 17 -11.60 -12.14 -13.68
C PHE A 17 -10.69 -12.96 -12.76
N VAL A 18 -9.84 -13.78 -13.36
CA VAL A 18 -8.72 -14.46 -12.70
C VAL A 18 -7.45 -13.89 -13.32
N LEU A 19 -6.53 -13.42 -12.48
CA LEU A 19 -5.25 -12.90 -12.96
C LEU A 19 -4.39 -14.07 -13.48
N PRO A 20 -3.98 -14.03 -14.76
CA PRO A 20 -3.02 -14.99 -15.29
C PRO A 20 -1.63 -14.80 -14.64
N ALA A 21 -0.98 -15.86 -14.23
CA ALA A 21 0.30 -15.81 -13.54
C ALA A 21 1.43 -15.16 -14.38
N GLU A 22 1.33 -15.22 -15.70
CA GLU A 22 2.27 -14.57 -16.62
C GLU A 22 2.16 -13.03 -16.64
N LEU A 23 1.08 -12.47 -16.08
CA LEU A 23 0.89 -11.03 -15.94
C LEU A 23 1.35 -10.50 -14.58
N GLU A 24 1.80 -11.34 -13.68
CA GLU A 24 2.44 -10.92 -12.44
C GLU A 24 3.89 -10.44 -12.72
N ALA A 25 4.19 -9.18 -12.40
CA ALA A 25 5.53 -8.61 -12.63
C ALA A 25 6.55 -9.17 -11.64
N GLY A 26 7.23 -10.25 -12.01
CA GLY A 26 8.18 -10.97 -11.16
C GLY A 26 9.55 -10.29 -11.00
N GLU A 27 9.80 -9.17 -11.70
CA GLU A 27 11.07 -8.44 -11.71
C GLU A 27 10.88 -6.96 -12.06
N PRO A 28 11.78 -6.07 -11.61
CA PRO A 28 11.69 -4.64 -11.92
C PRO A 28 11.88 -4.37 -13.43
N PRO A 29 11.31 -3.27 -13.96
CA PRO A 29 11.44 -2.91 -15.38
C PRO A 29 12.90 -2.82 -15.82
N GLU A 30 13.81 -2.38 -14.97
CA GLU A 30 15.25 -2.28 -15.29
C GLU A 30 15.88 -3.67 -15.58
N ALA A 31 15.42 -4.73 -14.92
CA ALA A 31 15.86 -6.09 -15.23
C ALA A 31 15.30 -6.60 -16.57
N ARG A 32 14.17 -6.02 -17.02
CA ARG A 32 13.56 -6.27 -18.34
C ARG A 32 14.15 -5.41 -19.46
N GLY A 33 15.19 -4.63 -19.16
CA GLY A 33 15.84 -3.72 -20.13
C GLY A 33 15.09 -2.41 -20.38
N LEU A 34 14.17 -2.03 -19.50
CA LEU A 34 13.40 -0.80 -19.56
C LEU A 34 13.94 0.22 -18.55
N ALA A 35 13.81 1.50 -18.85
CA ALA A 35 13.94 2.52 -17.82
C ALA A 35 12.71 2.47 -16.88
N ARG A 36 12.87 3.03 -15.68
CA ARG A 36 11.84 3.03 -14.63
C ARG A 36 10.51 3.61 -15.11
N ASP A 37 10.55 4.67 -15.92
CA ASP A 37 9.39 5.38 -16.47
C ASP A 37 8.91 4.87 -17.84
N GLU A 38 9.50 3.77 -18.34
CA GLU A 38 9.08 3.11 -19.57
C GLU A 38 8.01 2.04 -19.35
N VAL A 39 7.61 1.78 -18.11
CA VAL A 39 6.42 0.97 -17.83
C VAL A 39 5.21 1.56 -18.54
N ARG A 40 4.24 0.72 -18.84
CA ARG A 40 3.02 1.16 -19.53
C ARG A 40 2.13 1.96 -18.59
N LEU A 41 1.40 2.90 -19.17
CA LEU A 41 0.37 3.67 -18.51
C LEU A 41 -0.94 3.49 -19.28
N MET A 42 -1.96 2.97 -18.60
CA MET A 42 -3.33 3.02 -19.07
C MET A 42 -3.96 4.31 -18.52
N VAL A 43 -4.53 5.12 -19.37
CA VAL A 43 -5.28 6.32 -18.98
C VAL A 43 -6.76 6.08 -19.30
N SER A 44 -7.63 6.20 -18.31
CA SER A 44 -9.05 6.05 -18.48
C SER A 44 -9.82 7.29 -18.05
N TYR A 45 -10.92 7.57 -18.74
CA TYR A 45 -11.79 8.71 -18.49
C TYR A 45 -13.17 8.20 -18.07
N GLN A 46 -13.57 8.54 -16.85
CA GLN A 46 -14.84 8.09 -16.26
C GLN A 46 -16.06 8.61 -17.03
N LYS A 47 -15.92 9.78 -17.67
CA LYS A 47 -17.00 10.46 -18.36
C LYS A 47 -17.56 9.68 -19.56
N ASP A 48 -16.68 8.97 -20.29
CA ASP A 48 -17.01 8.35 -21.56
C ASP A 48 -16.43 6.94 -21.73
N ASP A 49 -15.88 6.37 -20.67
CA ASP A 49 -15.21 5.06 -20.61
C ASP A 49 -14.06 4.89 -21.62
N ARG A 50 -13.55 5.99 -22.15
CA ARG A 50 -12.43 5.99 -23.08
C ARG A 50 -11.14 5.55 -22.38
N VAL A 51 -10.42 4.62 -23.02
CA VAL A 51 -9.13 4.11 -22.57
C VAL A 51 -8.06 4.45 -23.59
N VAL A 52 -6.91 4.93 -23.09
CA VAL A 52 -5.74 5.25 -23.89
C VAL A 52 -4.53 4.48 -23.32
N HIS A 53 -3.70 3.94 -24.20
CA HIS A 53 -2.48 3.24 -23.85
C HIS A 53 -1.26 4.06 -24.22
N THR A 54 -0.34 4.20 -23.25
CA THR A 54 0.89 4.96 -23.43
C THR A 54 2.01 4.41 -22.52
N GLN A 55 3.11 5.11 -22.41
CA GLN A 55 4.15 4.88 -21.40
C GLN A 55 4.05 5.91 -20.29
N PHE A 56 4.49 5.53 -19.08
CA PHE A 56 4.41 6.40 -17.91
C PHE A 56 5.16 7.74 -18.08
N ARG A 57 6.25 7.75 -18.83
CA ARG A 57 7.01 8.97 -19.16
C ARG A 57 6.18 10.05 -19.88
N ASN A 58 5.05 9.69 -20.46
CA ASN A 58 4.12 10.61 -21.13
C ASN A 58 3.02 11.11 -20.20
N LEU A 59 3.10 10.85 -18.88
CA LEU A 59 2.14 11.34 -17.88
C LEU A 59 1.83 12.85 -18.01
N PRO A 60 2.81 13.75 -18.29
CA PRO A 60 2.51 15.17 -18.46
C PRO A 60 1.50 15.51 -19.57
N ASP A 61 1.36 14.65 -20.58
CA ASP A 61 0.45 14.88 -21.72
C ASP A 61 -1.04 14.70 -21.32
N TYR A 62 -1.30 14.15 -20.14
CA TYR A 62 -2.65 13.85 -19.60
C TYR A 62 -3.03 14.73 -18.41
N LEU A 63 -2.14 15.62 -17.98
CA LEU A 63 -2.34 16.52 -16.86
C LEU A 63 -2.34 17.97 -17.34
N ASP A 64 -3.14 18.81 -16.70
CA ASP A 64 -3.26 20.22 -17.02
C ASP A 64 -2.49 21.09 -16.01
N ALA A 65 -2.08 22.28 -16.44
CA ALA A 65 -1.51 23.26 -15.51
C ALA A 65 -2.50 23.59 -14.38
N GLY A 66 -2.02 23.53 -13.15
CA GLY A 66 -2.81 23.72 -11.94
C GLY A 66 -3.37 22.41 -11.34
N ASP A 67 -3.28 21.26 -12.02
CA ASP A 67 -3.56 19.96 -11.39
C ASP A 67 -2.60 19.71 -10.23
N LEU A 68 -3.07 19.01 -9.21
CA LEU A 68 -2.30 18.65 -8.03
C LEU A 68 -2.05 17.14 -7.96
N LEU A 69 -0.79 16.72 -8.07
CA LEU A 69 -0.36 15.37 -7.72
C LEU A 69 -0.01 15.31 -6.23
N VAL A 70 -0.70 14.48 -5.47
CA VAL A 70 -0.34 14.21 -4.07
C VAL A 70 0.43 12.89 -4.01
N ILE A 71 1.64 12.93 -3.42
CA ILE A 71 2.58 11.81 -3.38
C ILE A 71 2.86 11.36 -1.95
N ASN A 72 3.06 10.05 -1.75
CA ASN A 72 3.49 9.50 -0.48
C ASN A 72 5.02 9.42 -0.44
N THR A 73 5.65 10.21 0.44
CA THR A 73 7.12 10.27 0.57
C THR A 73 7.67 9.30 1.62
N SER A 74 6.88 8.33 2.06
CA SER A 74 7.36 7.24 2.91
C SER A 74 8.38 6.38 2.16
N GLY A 75 9.52 6.14 2.79
CA GLY A 75 10.57 5.25 2.28
C GLY A 75 10.35 3.81 2.75
N THR A 76 10.62 2.87 1.86
CA THR A 76 10.59 1.43 2.14
C THR A 76 11.78 1.03 2.98
N MET A 77 11.58 0.20 3.98
CA MET A 77 12.65 -0.36 4.82
C MET A 77 12.96 -1.81 4.44
N ASN A 78 14.13 -2.30 4.83
CA ASN A 78 14.47 -3.72 4.80
C ASN A 78 13.67 -4.46 5.90
N ALA A 79 12.39 -4.65 5.67
CA ALA A 79 11.42 -5.06 6.70
C ALA A 79 11.43 -6.57 6.99
N ALA A 80 12.23 -7.36 6.29
CA ALA A 80 12.37 -8.79 6.54
C ALA A 80 13.71 -9.12 7.21
N LEU A 81 13.70 -9.99 8.21
CA LEU A 81 14.86 -10.48 8.94
C LEU A 81 14.87 -12.01 8.94
N GLN A 82 16.04 -12.61 8.77
CA GLN A 82 16.20 -14.03 9.09
C GLN A 82 16.02 -14.23 10.60
N ALA A 83 15.28 -15.26 10.98
CA ALA A 83 15.00 -15.55 12.37
C ALA A 83 15.04 -17.06 12.65
N THR A 84 15.27 -17.42 13.90
CA THR A 84 15.22 -18.82 14.36
C THR A 84 14.30 -18.92 15.56
N ARG A 85 13.36 -19.84 15.51
CA ARG A 85 12.43 -20.13 16.61
C ARG A 85 13.12 -20.93 17.73
N PRO A 86 12.54 -21.00 18.95
CA PRO A 86 13.08 -21.78 20.06
C PRO A 86 13.29 -23.27 19.78
N ASP A 87 12.50 -23.84 18.85
CA ASP A 87 12.61 -25.21 18.40
C ASP A 87 13.63 -25.43 17.27
N SER A 88 14.47 -24.42 17.00
CA SER A 88 15.46 -24.37 15.93
C SER A 88 14.87 -24.29 14.51
N THR A 89 13.58 -24.04 14.34
CA THR A 89 12.97 -23.83 13.04
C THR A 89 13.42 -22.49 12.46
N ALA A 90 14.00 -22.52 11.25
CA ALA A 90 14.33 -21.30 10.50
C ALA A 90 13.05 -20.64 9.99
N CYS A 91 12.97 -19.32 10.09
CA CYS A 91 11.85 -18.54 9.64
C CYS A 91 12.29 -17.12 9.21
N GLU A 92 11.39 -16.34 8.66
CA GLU A 92 11.55 -14.90 8.48
C GLU A 92 10.63 -14.16 9.45
N LEU A 93 11.15 -13.08 10.03
CA LEU A 93 10.36 -12.10 10.77
C LEU A 93 10.16 -10.88 9.89
N HIS A 94 8.91 -10.60 9.51
CA HIS A 94 8.55 -9.40 8.77
C HIS A 94 8.07 -8.33 9.76
N LEU A 95 8.71 -7.17 9.73
CA LEU A 95 8.36 -6.00 10.54
C LEU A 95 7.31 -5.18 9.79
N SER A 96 6.11 -5.08 10.35
CA SER A 96 5.01 -4.34 9.75
C SER A 96 5.05 -2.85 10.16
N THR A 97 4.79 -2.58 11.42
CA THR A 97 4.55 -1.23 11.90
C THR A 97 5.25 -1.00 13.23
N HIS A 98 6.05 0.07 13.32
CA HIS A 98 6.66 0.51 14.57
C HIS A 98 5.65 1.30 15.40
N GLN A 99 5.39 0.84 16.62
CA GLN A 99 4.41 1.44 17.52
C GLN A 99 5.04 2.56 18.36
N PRO A 100 4.25 3.56 18.83
CA PRO A 100 4.76 4.66 19.66
C PRO A 100 5.40 4.22 20.99
N ASP A 101 5.04 3.05 21.50
CA ASP A 101 5.60 2.46 22.73
C ASP A 101 6.91 1.69 22.50
N GLY A 102 7.45 1.70 21.27
CA GLY A 102 8.68 1.02 20.88
C GLY A 102 8.50 -0.44 20.48
N ASN A 103 7.29 -0.99 20.59
CA ASN A 103 6.97 -2.32 20.07
C ASN A 103 6.80 -2.32 18.56
N TRP A 104 6.81 -3.52 17.98
CA TRP A 104 6.58 -3.74 16.55
C TRP A 104 5.37 -4.64 16.32
N VAL A 105 4.57 -4.32 15.34
CA VAL A 105 3.69 -5.30 14.74
C VAL A 105 4.52 -6.13 13.78
N VAL A 106 4.46 -7.46 13.93
CA VAL A 106 5.31 -8.39 13.18
C VAL A 106 4.51 -9.56 12.64
N GLU A 107 5.00 -10.15 11.55
CA GLU A 107 4.52 -11.41 10.97
C GLU A 107 5.68 -12.42 10.94
N ILE A 108 5.43 -13.65 11.38
CA ILE A 108 6.38 -14.75 11.25
C ILE A 108 6.02 -15.55 10.02
N ARG A 109 7.02 -15.86 9.19
CA ARG A 109 6.82 -16.60 7.95
C ARG A 109 7.79 -17.77 7.84
N LEU A 110 7.30 -18.89 7.38
CA LEU A 110 8.12 -20.10 7.13
C LEU A 110 8.56 -20.14 5.66
N PRO A 111 9.72 -20.73 5.36
CA PRO A 111 10.10 -21.04 3.99
C PRO A 111 9.03 -21.88 3.29
N GLY A 112 8.69 -21.52 2.05
CA GLY A 112 7.76 -22.23 1.17
C GLY A 112 8.40 -22.50 -0.19
N GLU A 113 7.68 -23.20 -1.06
CA GLU A 113 8.19 -23.57 -2.40
C GLU A 113 8.46 -22.35 -3.30
N LYS A 114 7.63 -21.31 -3.19
CA LYS A 114 7.72 -20.08 -3.99
C LYS A 114 7.83 -18.82 -3.11
N GLY A 115 8.74 -18.81 -2.13
CA GLY A 115 8.85 -17.72 -1.16
C GLY A 115 8.50 -18.17 0.24
N THR A 116 7.79 -17.36 1.01
CA THR A 116 7.44 -17.65 2.39
C THR A 116 5.93 -17.77 2.58
N ILE A 117 5.50 -18.54 3.59
CA ILE A 117 4.11 -18.72 3.99
C ILE A 117 3.90 -18.27 5.43
N PRO A 118 2.74 -17.65 5.79
CA PRO A 118 2.47 -17.20 7.15
C PRO A 118 2.48 -18.33 8.17
N LEU A 119 3.02 -18.07 9.35
CA LEU A 119 2.93 -18.93 10.51
C LEU A 119 1.78 -18.51 11.41
N TYR A 120 0.87 -19.44 11.73
CA TYR A 120 -0.34 -19.15 12.53
C TYR A 120 -0.29 -19.73 13.96
N ASN A 121 0.73 -20.52 14.31
CA ASN A 121 0.79 -21.27 15.59
C ASN A 121 1.84 -20.73 16.57
N ALA A 122 2.30 -19.48 16.39
CA ALA A 122 3.18 -18.83 17.35
C ALA A 122 2.46 -18.59 18.69
N ARG A 123 3.20 -18.31 19.74
CA ARG A 123 2.69 -18.18 21.12
C ARG A 123 3.23 -16.93 21.81
N THR A 124 2.42 -16.37 22.69
CA THR A 124 2.87 -15.32 23.63
C THR A 124 4.07 -15.81 24.44
N GLY A 125 5.09 -14.96 24.57
CA GLY A 125 6.35 -15.26 25.24
C GLY A 125 7.36 -16.00 24.37
N GLU A 126 7.01 -16.39 23.15
CA GLU A 126 7.96 -16.98 22.21
C GLU A 126 9.02 -15.94 21.81
N THR A 127 10.30 -16.31 21.94
CA THR A 127 11.44 -15.44 21.62
C THR A 127 12.19 -15.99 20.42
N LEU A 128 12.20 -15.21 19.34
CA LEU A 128 12.96 -15.50 18.13
C LEU A 128 14.38 -14.99 18.27
N GLN A 129 15.35 -15.77 17.82
CA GLN A 129 16.75 -15.33 17.66
C GLN A 129 16.91 -14.65 16.32
N LEU A 130 17.53 -13.47 16.33
CA LEU A 130 17.81 -12.65 15.14
C LEU A 130 19.33 -12.52 14.95
N PRO A 131 19.80 -12.13 13.75
CA PRO A 131 21.23 -11.92 13.48
C PRO A 131 21.88 -10.93 14.46
N GLY A 132 23.20 -11.05 14.66
CA GLY A 132 23.95 -10.14 15.53
C GLY A 132 23.62 -10.23 17.02
N GLY A 133 22.98 -11.32 17.47
CA GLY A 133 22.60 -11.54 18.86
C GLY A 133 21.34 -10.79 19.30
N ALA A 134 20.60 -10.22 18.38
CA ALA A 134 19.30 -9.58 18.64
C ALA A 134 18.20 -10.62 18.89
N THR A 135 17.10 -10.17 19.49
CA THR A 135 15.93 -11.01 19.75
C THR A 135 14.63 -10.28 19.48
N ALA A 136 13.58 -11.04 19.15
CA ALA A 136 12.21 -10.54 19.10
C ALA A 136 11.32 -11.42 19.99
N THR A 137 10.68 -10.84 21.00
CA THR A 137 9.79 -11.55 21.92
C THR A 137 8.34 -11.19 21.64
N LEU A 138 7.54 -12.18 21.31
CA LEU A 138 6.10 -12.02 21.03
C LEU A 138 5.35 -11.73 22.33
N GLN A 139 4.72 -10.57 22.43
CA GLN A 139 4.02 -10.15 23.63
C GLN A 139 2.53 -10.56 23.62
N ALA A 140 1.85 -10.32 22.50
CA ALA A 140 0.44 -10.64 22.32
C ALA A 140 0.09 -10.77 20.83
N PRO A 141 -0.96 -11.52 20.48
CA PRO A 141 -1.56 -11.42 19.16
C PRO A 141 -1.97 -9.96 18.87
N TYR A 142 -1.65 -9.48 17.67
CA TYR A 142 -2.09 -8.16 17.25
C TYR A 142 -3.52 -8.26 16.70
N THR A 143 -4.45 -7.67 17.44
CA THR A 143 -5.86 -7.56 17.06
C THR A 143 -6.24 -6.09 17.00
N ARG A 144 -7.11 -5.70 16.09
CA ARG A 144 -7.52 -4.29 15.91
C ARG A 144 -7.97 -3.65 17.22
N LYS A 145 -7.58 -2.39 17.44
CA LYS A 145 -8.01 -1.57 18.57
C LYS A 145 -9.47 -1.09 18.48
N THR A 146 -10.13 -1.28 17.35
CA THR A 146 -11.54 -0.89 17.17
C THR A 146 -12.41 -1.80 18.01
N GLY A 147 -12.75 -1.43 19.23
CA GLY A 147 -13.74 -1.87 20.22
C GLY A 147 -14.79 -2.95 19.91
N ILE A 148 -14.61 -3.76 18.92
CA ILE A 148 -15.29 -5.01 18.63
C ILE A 148 -14.42 -6.09 19.25
N ALA A 149 -14.57 -6.24 20.56
CA ALA A 149 -13.95 -7.27 21.36
C ALA A 149 -14.61 -8.63 21.13
N GLU A 150 -14.69 -9.05 19.92
CA GLU A 150 -14.85 -10.45 19.53
C GLU A 150 -14.38 -10.49 18.08
N ALA A 151 -13.15 -10.97 17.92
CA ALA A 151 -12.65 -11.33 16.62
C ALA A 151 -13.74 -12.12 15.89
N MET A 152 -14.26 -11.58 14.80
CA MET A 152 -14.86 -12.44 13.80
C MET A 152 -13.81 -13.51 13.53
N PRO A 153 -14.12 -14.79 13.67
CA PRO A 153 -13.20 -15.82 13.24
C PRO A 153 -12.89 -15.49 11.77
N PRO A 154 -11.61 -15.57 11.36
CA PRO A 154 -11.26 -15.39 9.96
C PRO A 154 -12.22 -16.28 9.16
N THR A 155 -12.89 -15.69 8.18
CA THR A 155 -13.86 -16.37 7.33
C THR A 155 -13.09 -17.32 6.43
N GLY A 156 -12.70 -18.45 6.93
CA GLY A 156 -11.95 -19.44 6.18
C GLY A 156 -11.01 -20.23 7.07
N LYS A 157 -11.43 -21.42 7.53
CA LYS A 157 -10.61 -22.54 8.04
C LYS A 157 -9.64 -22.30 9.23
N HIS A 158 -9.48 -21.09 9.78
CA HIS A 158 -8.57 -20.87 10.90
C HIS A 158 -9.26 -21.19 12.24
N LYS A 159 -8.67 -22.13 12.97
CA LYS A 159 -9.13 -22.51 14.31
C LYS A 159 -8.88 -21.36 15.30
N LYS A 160 -9.78 -21.20 16.27
CA LYS A 160 -9.61 -20.27 17.40
C LYS A 160 -8.19 -20.38 17.99
N GLY A 161 -7.45 -19.26 18.07
CA GLY A 161 -6.06 -19.25 18.56
C GLY A 161 -4.97 -19.21 17.49
N HIS A 162 -5.31 -19.04 16.21
CA HIS A 162 -4.35 -18.87 15.12
C HIS A 162 -4.29 -17.40 14.69
N TYR A 163 -3.16 -16.76 14.95
CA TYR A 163 -2.95 -15.34 14.65
C TYR A 163 -1.77 -15.18 13.69
N ARG A 164 -1.95 -14.33 12.67
CA ARG A 164 -0.89 -13.99 11.71
C ARG A 164 0.04 -12.91 12.26
N LEU A 165 -0.54 -11.84 12.81
CA LEU A 165 0.22 -10.69 13.30
C LEU A 165 0.37 -10.73 14.81
N TRP A 166 1.52 -10.24 15.28
CA TRP A 166 1.90 -10.21 16.66
C TRP A 166 2.46 -8.86 17.06
N LEU A 167 2.22 -8.44 18.28
CA LEU A 167 2.97 -7.37 18.93
C LEU A 167 4.24 -8.00 19.50
N ALA A 168 5.40 -7.43 19.17
CA ALA A 168 6.70 -7.94 19.60
C ALA A 168 7.61 -6.83 20.14
N ALA A 169 8.34 -7.15 21.19
CA ALA A 169 9.45 -6.34 21.68
C ALA A 169 10.76 -6.82 21.01
N LEU A 170 11.47 -5.92 20.35
CA LEU A 170 12.76 -6.18 19.75
C LEU A 170 13.88 -5.68 20.68
N GLN A 171 14.86 -6.54 20.96
CA GLN A 171 16.11 -6.18 21.63
C GLN A 171 17.23 -6.16 20.60
N LEU A 172 17.61 -4.96 20.18
CA LEU A 172 18.58 -4.73 19.11
C LEU A 172 19.87 -4.14 19.69
N PRO A 173 21.07 -4.52 19.20
CA PRO A 173 22.36 -3.99 19.69
C PRO A 173 22.61 -2.54 19.28
N VAL A 174 21.90 -2.03 18.26
CA VAL A 174 21.97 -0.67 17.71
C VAL A 174 20.57 -0.15 17.41
N GLY A 175 20.44 1.11 16.96
CA GLY A 175 19.16 1.66 16.50
C GLY A 175 18.53 0.80 15.39
N TRP A 176 17.20 0.73 15.37
CA TRP A 176 16.50 -0.16 14.43
C TRP A 176 16.81 0.13 12.96
N GLN A 177 17.02 1.41 12.59
CA GLN A 177 17.38 1.80 11.23
C GLN A 177 18.72 1.20 10.81
N ASP A 178 19.74 1.35 11.64
CA ASP A 178 21.08 0.81 11.37
C ASP A 178 21.06 -0.72 11.39
N TYR A 179 20.28 -1.30 12.31
CA TYR A 179 20.14 -2.75 12.39
C TYR A 179 19.50 -3.32 11.12
N LEU A 180 18.38 -2.73 10.64
CA LEU A 180 17.72 -3.16 9.42
C LEU A 180 18.56 -2.89 8.17
N ALA A 181 19.33 -1.80 8.14
CA ALA A 181 20.25 -1.54 7.04
C ALA A 181 21.35 -2.62 6.93
N HIS A 182 21.75 -3.22 8.04
CA HIS A 182 22.84 -4.21 8.07
C HIS A 182 22.33 -5.66 7.91
N TYR A 183 21.24 -6.04 8.57
CA TYR A 183 20.77 -7.42 8.65
C TYR A 183 19.46 -7.66 7.91
N GLY A 184 18.71 -6.60 7.62
CA GLY A 184 17.42 -6.68 6.96
C GLY A 184 17.52 -6.78 5.43
N PHE A 185 16.43 -7.21 4.85
CA PHE A 185 16.23 -7.23 3.40
C PHE A 185 14.76 -6.86 3.07
N PRO A 186 14.45 -6.45 1.83
CA PRO A 186 13.08 -6.14 1.44
C PRO A 186 12.17 -7.36 1.54
N ILE A 187 10.92 -7.13 1.94
CA ILE A 187 9.89 -8.18 1.84
C ILE A 187 9.72 -8.57 0.39
N ARG A 188 9.73 -9.88 0.13
CA ARG A 188 9.61 -10.45 -1.21
C ARG A 188 8.33 -11.26 -1.32
N TYR A 189 7.47 -10.91 -2.24
CA TYR A 189 6.27 -11.68 -2.56
C TYR A 189 6.56 -12.90 -3.45
N GLN A 190 5.63 -13.86 -3.48
CA GLN A 190 5.82 -15.14 -4.16
C GLN A 190 6.01 -15.01 -5.68
N TYR A 191 5.46 -13.98 -6.31
CA TYR A 191 5.62 -13.71 -7.74
C TYR A 191 6.98 -13.06 -8.09
N VAL A 192 7.68 -12.46 -7.12
CA VAL A 192 9.02 -11.90 -7.32
C VAL A 192 10.05 -13.03 -7.25
N ARG A 193 10.67 -13.33 -8.41
CA ARG A 193 11.52 -14.53 -8.58
C ARG A 193 12.85 -14.43 -7.86
N GLU A 194 13.44 -13.24 -7.80
CA GLU A 194 14.78 -12.98 -7.25
C GLU A 194 14.73 -11.92 -6.16
N SER A 195 15.76 -11.89 -5.33
CA SER A 195 15.93 -10.82 -4.33
C SER A 195 16.56 -9.61 -4.98
N TRP A 196 15.89 -8.46 -4.87
CA TRP A 196 16.36 -7.18 -5.39
C TRP A 196 16.84 -6.27 -4.25
N PRO A 197 17.89 -5.46 -4.48
CA PRO A 197 18.29 -4.43 -3.52
C PRO A 197 17.16 -3.46 -3.19
N ILE A 198 17.18 -2.90 -1.98
CA ILE A 198 16.15 -1.95 -1.50
C ILE A 198 15.93 -0.74 -2.44
N SER A 199 16.96 -0.35 -3.22
CA SER A 199 16.86 0.75 -4.19
C SER A 199 15.80 0.51 -5.28
N TYR A 200 15.48 -0.75 -5.58
CA TYR A 200 14.40 -1.10 -6.52
C TYR A 200 13.01 -0.94 -5.92
N TYR A 201 12.92 -0.90 -4.57
CA TYR A 201 11.69 -0.72 -3.82
C TYR A 201 11.50 0.71 -3.29
N GLN A 202 12.28 1.68 -3.80
CA GLN A 202 12.18 3.08 -3.41
C GLN A 202 11.57 3.94 -4.50
N THR A 203 10.76 4.93 -4.08
CA THR A 203 10.42 6.08 -4.92
C THR A 203 11.58 7.09 -4.92
N VAL A 204 11.72 7.89 -5.98
CA VAL A 204 12.80 8.89 -6.09
C VAL A 204 12.62 10.07 -5.12
N TYR A 205 11.47 10.19 -4.50
CA TYR A 205 11.10 11.26 -3.57
C TYR A 205 10.88 10.77 -2.13
N ALA A 206 11.33 9.56 -1.80
CA ALA A 206 11.26 9.06 -0.43
C ALA A 206 12.11 9.92 0.51
N THR A 207 11.55 10.33 1.65
CA THR A 207 12.21 11.22 2.64
C THR A 207 12.30 10.62 4.03
N GLU A 208 11.36 9.78 4.43
CA GLU A 208 11.29 9.21 5.78
C GLU A 208 11.00 7.71 5.68
N THR A 209 11.95 6.90 6.16
CA THR A 209 11.84 5.43 6.14
C THR A 209 10.87 4.95 7.21
N GLY A 210 9.93 4.06 6.85
CA GLY A 210 8.95 3.51 7.79
C GLY A 210 7.94 2.55 7.16
N SER A 211 7.92 2.43 5.82
CA SER A 211 7.05 1.48 5.12
C SER A 211 7.65 0.09 5.06
N ALA A 212 6.89 -0.92 5.45
CA ALA A 212 7.24 -2.33 5.21
C ALA A 212 7.16 -2.67 3.71
N GLU A 213 6.23 -2.06 3.02
CA GLU A 213 6.00 -2.25 1.58
C GLU A 213 6.15 -0.95 0.81
N MET A 214 6.53 -1.07 -0.45
CA MET A 214 6.74 0.09 -1.32
C MET A 214 5.40 0.75 -1.69
N PRO A 215 5.28 2.10 -1.62
CA PRO A 215 4.18 2.81 -2.27
C PRO A 215 4.33 2.74 -3.81
N SER A 216 3.99 1.60 -4.38
CA SER A 216 4.39 1.17 -5.73
C SER A 216 3.90 2.07 -6.87
N ALA A 217 2.74 2.72 -6.72
CA ALA A 217 2.23 3.66 -7.73
C ALA A 217 3.18 4.84 -8.01
N GLY A 218 4.06 5.14 -7.04
CA GLY A 218 5.07 6.18 -7.18
C GLY A 218 6.43 5.71 -7.72
N ARG A 219 6.61 4.41 -7.90
CA ARG A 219 7.91 3.85 -8.29
C ARG A 219 8.38 4.32 -9.66
N ALA A 220 7.48 4.46 -10.61
CA ALA A 220 7.82 4.81 -11.98
C ALA A 220 8.27 6.28 -12.17
N PHE A 221 8.11 7.14 -11.17
CA PHE A 221 8.61 8.51 -11.25
C PHE A 221 10.13 8.55 -11.34
N THR A 222 10.63 9.49 -12.15
CA THR A 222 12.05 9.87 -12.25
C THR A 222 12.19 11.35 -11.91
N PRO A 223 13.38 11.83 -11.49
CA PRO A 223 13.61 13.26 -11.28
C PRO A 223 13.31 14.09 -12.53
N GLU A 224 13.63 13.56 -13.72
CA GLU A 224 13.36 14.20 -15.02
C GLU A 224 11.87 14.35 -15.27
N LEU A 225 11.07 13.31 -14.99
CA LEU A 225 9.62 13.36 -15.14
C LEU A 225 8.99 14.36 -14.17
N ILE A 226 9.45 14.39 -12.91
CA ILE A 226 9.01 15.39 -11.91
C ILE A 226 9.30 16.80 -12.39
N THR A 227 10.51 17.04 -12.94
CA THR A 227 10.89 18.34 -13.48
C THR A 227 9.99 18.75 -14.65
N ARG A 228 9.67 17.82 -15.55
CA ARG A 228 8.74 18.07 -16.68
C ARG A 228 7.33 18.40 -16.18
N LEU A 229 6.81 17.68 -15.19
CA LEU A 229 5.51 17.95 -14.58
C LEU A 229 5.44 19.36 -13.98
N VAL A 230 6.45 19.72 -13.19
CA VAL A 230 6.53 21.09 -12.59
C VAL A 230 6.64 22.15 -13.69
N ALA A 231 7.47 21.94 -14.71
CA ALA A 231 7.59 22.85 -15.85
C ALA A 231 6.30 22.98 -16.67
N HIS A 232 5.47 21.93 -16.68
CA HIS A 232 4.13 21.94 -17.29
C HIS A 232 3.08 22.68 -16.46
N GLY A 233 3.43 23.06 -15.22
CA GLY A 233 2.54 23.78 -14.28
C GLY A 233 1.73 22.85 -13.38
N VAL A 234 2.05 21.55 -13.32
CA VAL A 234 1.46 20.59 -12.38
C VAL A 234 2.07 20.82 -10.99
N MET A 235 1.21 20.96 -9.98
CA MET A 235 1.64 21.07 -8.59
C MET A 235 1.89 19.69 -8.00
N ILE A 236 2.86 19.60 -7.07
CA ILE A 236 3.18 18.34 -6.37
C ILE A 236 3.18 18.60 -4.86
N ALA A 237 2.41 17.85 -4.10
CA ALA A 237 2.32 17.96 -2.64
C ALA A 237 2.66 16.63 -1.95
N PRO A 238 3.55 16.63 -0.95
CA PRO A 238 3.93 15.43 -0.22
C PRO A 238 3.02 15.16 0.98
N LEU A 239 2.84 13.90 1.30
CA LEU A 239 2.38 13.41 2.59
C LEU A 239 3.14 12.15 2.99
N ILE A 240 2.89 11.64 4.19
CA ILE A 240 3.42 10.36 4.65
C ILE A 240 2.24 9.44 5.02
N LEU A 241 2.32 8.20 4.57
CA LEU A 241 1.65 7.06 5.16
C LEU A 241 2.62 5.88 5.12
N HIS A 242 2.99 5.37 6.30
CA HIS A 242 3.85 4.20 6.42
C HIS A 242 3.01 2.93 6.26
N THR A 243 3.23 2.20 5.18
CA THR A 243 2.50 0.95 4.91
C THR A 243 3.02 -0.18 5.79
N GLY A 244 2.11 -0.95 6.38
CA GLY A 244 2.43 -2.23 7.00
C GLY A 244 2.63 -3.35 5.99
N VAL A 245 2.66 -4.60 6.48
CA VAL A 245 2.60 -5.78 5.60
C VAL A 245 1.20 -5.95 5.03
N ALA A 246 1.11 -6.38 3.76
CA ALA A 246 -0.16 -6.54 3.06
C ALA A 246 -1.12 -7.51 3.75
N SER A 247 -2.40 -7.25 3.60
CA SER A 247 -3.45 -8.22 3.89
C SER A 247 -3.37 -9.39 2.92
N LEU A 248 -3.35 -10.61 3.45
CA LEU A 248 -3.31 -11.84 2.65
C LEU A 248 -4.70 -12.41 2.35
N GLU A 249 -5.73 -11.94 3.04
CA GLU A 249 -7.08 -12.45 2.94
C GLU A 249 -8.03 -11.44 2.27
N GLU A 250 -8.92 -11.94 1.43
CA GLU A 250 -9.87 -11.18 0.60
C GLU A 250 -10.74 -10.18 1.39
N HIS A 251 -10.86 -10.36 2.69
CA HIS A 251 -11.72 -9.55 3.56
C HIS A 251 -10.99 -9.01 4.79
N GLU A 252 -9.66 -9.15 4.84
CA GLU A 252 -8.87 -8.60 5.93
C GLU A 252 -8.78 -7.07 5.73
N PRO A 253 -9.45 -6.29 6.59
CA PRO A 253 -9.38 -4.84 6.48
C PRO A 253 -7.98 -4.34 6.83
N PRO A 254 -7.57 -3.16 6.34
CA PRO A 254 -6.24 -2.62 6.63
C PRO A 254 -6.05 -2.44 8.13
N TYR A 255 -4.83 -2.73 8.61
CA TYR A 255 -4.41 -2.43 9.98
C TYR A 255 -4.12 -0.94 10.13
N GLU A 256 -3.96 -0.49 11.39
CA GLU A 256 -3.62 0.88 11.67
C GLU A 256 -2.22 1.20 11.12
N GLU A 257 -2.14 2.24 10.29
CA GLU A 257 -0.93 2.75 9.68
C GLU A 257 -0.75 4.23 10.03
N PHE A 258 0.48 4.62 10.34
CA PHE A 258 0.80 6.01 10.64
C PHE A 258 0.72 6.87 9.39
N TYR A 259 0.06 8.02 9.51
CA TYR A 259 0.01 9.03 8.45
C TYR A 259 0.34 10.42 8.97
N ARG A 260 0.79 11.29 8.06
CA ARG A 260 0.97 12.73 8.28
C ARG A 260 0.62 13.51 7.02
N VAL A 261 -0.33 14.42 7.14
CA VAL A 261 -0.71 15.38 6.09
C VAL A 261 -0.24 16.78 6.52
N PRO A 262 0.79 17.35 5.86
CA PRO A 262 1.33 18.67 6.21
C PRO A 262 0.32 19.80 5.94
N PRO A 263 0.41 20.94 6.65
CA PRO A 263 -0.43 22.11 6.41
C PRO A 263 -0.39 22.61 4.96
N ALA A 264 0.80 22.61 4.33
CA ALA A 264 0.95 23.01 2.94
C ALA A 264 0.19 22.10 1.98
N THR A 265 0.22 20.77 2.22
CA THR A 265 -0.51 19.79 1.42
C THR A 265 -2.02 19.97 1.55
N ALA A 266 -2.52 20.12 2.77
CA ALA A 266 -3.95 20.39 3.01
C ALA A 266 -4.42 21.68 2.31
N LEU A 267 -3.63 22.74 2.38
CA LEU A 267 -3.92 24.00 1.69
C LEU A 267 -3.99 23.83 0.17
N LEU A 268 -3.02 23.12 -0.43
CA LEU A 268 -2.99 22.88 -1.87
C LEU A 268 -4.17 22.02 -2.34
N VAL A 269 -4.59 21.00 -1.57
CA VAL A 269 -5.79 20.20 -1.89
C VAL A 269 -7.03 21.08 -1.92
N ASN A 270 -7.24 21.89 -0.88
CA ASN A 270 -8.39 22.80 -0.82
C ASN A 270 -8.37 23.83 -1.95
N MET A 271 -7.21 24.43 -2.24
CA MET A 271 -7.05 25.37 -3.34
C MET A 271 -7.35 24.73 -4.72
N ALA A 272 -6.91 23.51 -4.96
CA ALA A 272 -7.23 22.79 -6.19
C ALA A 272 -8.74 22.59 -6.35
N HIS A 273 -9.45 22.20 -5.28
CA HIS A 273 -10.90 22.09 -5.28
C HIS A 273 -11.60 23.43 -5.55
N GLU A 274 -11.20 24.51 -4.86
CA GLU A 274 -11.77 25.85 -5.02
C GLU A 274 -11.59 26.40 -6.44
N THR A 275 -10.48 26.03 -7.11
CA THR A 275 -10.16 26.47 -8.47
C THR A 275 -10.64 25.51 -9.56
N GLY A 276 -11.37 24.44 -9.19
CA GLY A 276 -11.88 23.43 -10.10
C GLY A 276 -10.80 22.60 -10.79
N LYS A 277 -9.63 22.46 -10.14
CA LYS A 277 -8.51 21.63 -10.62
C LYS A 277 -8.59 20.21 -10.05
N ARG A 278 -7.91 19.27 -10.73
CA ARG A 278 -7.90 17.88 -10.30
C ARG A 278 -6.93 17.69 -9.14
N VAL A 279 -7.37 16.93 -8.13
CA VAL A 279 -6.52 16.37 -7.07
C VAL A 279 -6.30 14.91 -7.39
N ILE A 280 -5.10 14.55 -7.81
CA ILE A 280 -4.72 13.22 -8.27
C ILE A 280 -3.91 12.53 -7.17
N ALA A 281 -4.45 11.50 -6.56
CA ALA A 281 -3.72 10.68 -5.60
C ALA A 281 -2.74 9.74 -6.32
N VAL A 282 -1.49 9.73 -5.92
CA VAL A 282 -0.50 8.74 -6.36
C VAL A 282 -0.49 7.58 -5.36
N GLY A 283 -1.31 6.56 -5.65
CA GLY A 283 -1.50 5.37 -4.83
C GLY A 283 -2.64 5.45 -3.81
N THR A 284 -3.09 4.27 -3.41
CA THR A 284 -4.18 4.08 -2.42
C THR A 284 -3.82 4.64 -1.05
N THR A 285 -2.54 4.64 -0.68
CA THR A 285 -2.04 5.21 0.58
C THR A 285 -2.32 6.71 0.69
N VAL A 286 -2.19 7.45 -0.42
CA VAL A 286 -2.49 8.89 -0.49
C VAL A 286 -3.97 9.14 -0.23
N VAL A 287 -4.85 8.36 -0.88
CA VAL A 287 -6.30 8.47 -0.66
C VAL A 287 -6.62 8.24 0.82
N ARG A 288 -6.08 7.19 1.44
CA ARG A 288 -6.35 6.88 2.86
C ARG A 288 -5.89 7.99 3.79
N ALA A 289 -4.69 8.54 3.56
CA ALA A 289 -4.16 9.63 4.38
C ALA A 289 -5.01 10.90 4.26
N LEU A 290 -5.34 11.34 3.04
CA LEU A 290 -6.17 12.52 2.81
C LEU A 290 -7.58 12.35 3.37
N GLU A 291 -8.21 11.20 3.11
CA GLU A 291 -9.57 10.90 3.59
C GLU A 291 -9.67 10.79 5.12
N SER A 292 -8.54 10.51 5.80
CA SER A 292 -8.48 10.49 7.28
C SER A 292 -8.57 11.88 7.90
N VAL A 293 -8.25 12.93 7.13
CA VAL A 293 -8.23 14.32 7.58
C VAL A 293 -9.20 15.23 6.80
N THR A 294 -10.00 14.67 5.90
CA THR A 294 -10.99 15.43 5.13
C THR A 294 -12.36 15.30 5.79
N ASP A 295 -12.97 16.42 6.12
CA ASP A 295 -14.24 16.48 6.81
C ASP A 295 -15.44 16.19 5.87
N ALA A 296 -16.65 16.23 6.44
CA ALA A 296 -17.88 15.96 5.70
C ALA A 296 -18.22 17.03 4.66
N ALA A 297 -17.67 18.24 4.79
CA ALA A 297 -17.81 19.32 3.82
C ALA A 297 -16.80 19.23 2.66
N GLY A 298 -15.87 18.26 2.71
CA GLY A 298 -14.82 18.08 1.71
C GLY A 298 -13.58 18.94 1.96
N VAL A 299 -13.47 19.59 3.13
CA VAL A 299 -12.31 20.40 3.50
C VAL A 299 -11.24 19.49 4.09
N THR A 300 -10.06 19.50 3.51
CA THR A 300 -8.89 18.76 4.00
C THR A 300 -8.16 19.57 5.05
N HIS A 301 -7.89 18.99 6.21
CA HIS A 301 -7.17 19.59 7.32
C HIS A 301 -5.75 19.02 7.44
N PRO A 302 -4.77 19.77 7.97
CA PRO A 302 -3.50 19.16 8.37
C PRO A 302 -3.72 18.22 9.55
N GLY A 303 -2.95 17.14 9.62
CA GLY A 303 -3.04 16.21 10.74
C GLY A 303 -2.05 15.06 10.64
N GLU A 304 -1.81 14.44 11.77
CA GLU A 304 -1.04 13.20 11.86
C GLU A 304 -1.71 12.24 12.85
N GLY A 305 -1.50 10.95 12.65
CA GLY A 305 -2.08 9.94 13.51
C GLY A 305 -2.03 8.55 12.88
N TRP A 306 -2.96 7.72 13.31
CA TRP A 306 -3.08 6.34 12.87
C TRP A 306 -4.41 6.15 12.14
N THR A 307 -4.38 5.48 10.99
CA THR A 307 -5.58 5.23 10.20
C THR A 307 -5.72 3.75 9.86
N ASP A 308 -6.88 3.20 10.17
CA ASP A 308 -7.37 1.91 9.69
C ASP A 308 -8.49 2.09 8.65
N LEU A 309 -8.56 3.30 8.09
CA LEU A 309 -9.64 3.70 7.19
C LEU A 309 -9.71 2.79 5.98
N MET A 310 -10.87 2.18 5.81
CA MET A 310 -11.27 1.52 4.58
C MET A 310 -12.19 2.45 3.80
N VAL A 311 -11.79 2.78 2.57
CA VAL A 311 -12.60 3.57 1.65
C VAL A 311 -13.45 2.61 0.83
N THR A 312 -14.76 2.81 0.87
CA THR A 312 -15.76 1.98 0.18
C THR A 312 -16.71 2.84 -0.65
N PRO A 313 -17.42 2.28 -1.64
CA PRO A 313 -18.41 3.01 -2.42
C PRO A 313 -19.48 3.71 -1.56
N GLN A 314 -19.89 3.08 -0.46
CA GLN A 314 -20.91 3.65 0.44
C GLN A 314 -20.39 4.87 1.23
N ARG A 315 -19.08 4.90 1.53
CA ARG A 315 -18.43 6.06 2.15
C ARG A 315 -18.19 7.18 1.15
N GLY A 316 -17.84 6.82 -0.07
CA GLY A 316 -17.38 7.74 -1.10
C GLY A 316 -15.98 8.30 -0.83
N ILE A 317 -15.50 9.10 -1.77
CA ILE A 317 -14.24 9.85 -1.72
C ILE A 317 -14.55 11.33 -1.78
N ARG A 318 -13.83 12.16 -1.00
CA ARG A 318 -14.04 13.61 -0.91
C ARG A 318 -12.80 14.42 -1.24
N ALA A 319 -11.63 13.86 -0.91
CA ALA A 319 -10.35 14.58 -1.02
C ALA A 319 -9.76 14.56 -2.42
N VAL A 320 -10.10 13.57 -3.24
CA VAL A 320 -9.51 13.39 -4.57
C VAL A 320 -10.59 13.12 -5.61
N ASN A 321 -10.32 13.47 -6.86
CA ASN A 321 -11.21 13.22 -8.00
C ASN A 321 -10.52 12.49 -9.16
N ALA A 322 -9.22 12.17 -8.99
CA ALA A 322 -8.45 11.36 -9.93
C ALA A 322 -7.42 10.52 -9.16
N MET A 323 -6.93 9.45 -9.78
CA MET A 323 -5.98 8.57 -9.14
C MET A 323 -5.02 7.94 -10.14
N LEU A 324 -3.73 7.92 -9.77
CA LEU A 324 -2.71 7.09 -10.39
C LEU A 324 -2.46 5.90 -9.46
N THR A 325 -2.60 4.69 -9.97
CA THR A 325 -2.47 3.45 -9.18
C THR A 325 -1.82 2.32 -9.97
N GLY A 326 -1.34 1.28 -9.31
CA GLY A 326 -1.03 0.00 -9.94
C GLY A 326 -2.30 -0.77 -10.30
N LEU A 327 -2.14 -1.94 -10.91
CA LEU A 327 -3.24 -2.87 -11.13
C LEU A 327 -3.33 -3.84 -9.93
N HIS A 328 -4.54 -4.04 -9.43
CA HIS A 328 -4.82 -4.79 -8.21
C HIS A 328 -5.52 -6.12 -8.49
N GLU A 329 -5.33 -7.07 -7.60
CA GLU A 329 -6.05 -8.33 -7.58
C GLU A 329 -7.58 -8.10 -7.55
N PRO A 330 -8.38 -8.97 -8.23
CA PRO A 330 -9.82 -8.75 -8.42
C PRO A 330 -10.63 -8.70 -7.13
N ARG A 331 -10.07 -9.24 -6.03
CA ARG A 331 -10.70 -9.30 -4.70
C ARG A 331 -9.99 -8.47 -3.65
N ALA A 332 -8.98 -7.70 -4.03
CA ALA A 332 -8.27 -6.84 -3.10
C ALA A 332 -9.18 -5.72 -2.59
N THR A 333 -9.00 -5.33 -1.31
CA THR A 333 -9.73 -4.19 -0.72
C THR A 333 -9.50 -2.87 -1.46
N HIS A 334 -8.41 -2.78 -2.23
CA HIS A 334 -8.13 -1.67 -3.14
C HIS A 334 -9.22 -1.47 -4.20
N ILE A 335 -9.86 -2.55 -4.68
CA ILE A 335 -10.97 -2.46 -5.65
C ILE A 335 -12.15 -1.68 -5.06
N ALA A 336 -12.45 -1.85 -3.77
CA ALA A 336 -13.49 -1.07 -3.10
C ALA A 336 -13.19 0.44 -3.13
N MET A 337 -11.92 0.84 -2.98
CA MET A 337 -11.51 2.24 -3.10
C MET A 337 -11.64 2.75 -4.53
N LEU A 338 -11.23 1.96 -5.51
CA LEU A 338 -11.38 2.32 -6.92
C LEU A 338 -12.87 2.43 -7.31
N GLU A 339 -13.74 1.55 -6.79
CA GLU A 339 -15.18 1.63 -6.96
C GLU A 339 -15.78 2.87 -6.28
N ALA A 340 -15.18 3.34 -5.18
CA ALA A 340 -15.59 4.59 -4.53
C ALA A 340 -15.19 5.84 -5.34
N LEU A 341 -14.13 5.75 -6.15
CA LEU A 341 -13.67 6.83 -7.04
C LEU A 341 -14.40 6.82 -8.39
N SER A 342 -14.67 5.63 -8.90
CA SER A 342 -15.22 5.39 -10.25
C SER A 342 -16.39 4.41 -10.16
N SER A 343 -17.06 4.13 -11.26
CA SER A 343 -18.10 3.10 -11.29
C SER A 343 -17.49 1.69 -11.43
N LEU A 344 -18.21 0.68 -10.91
CA LEU A 344 -17.84 -0.73 -11.14
C LEU A 344 -17.81 -1.08 -12.63
N GLU A 345 -18.71 -0.47 -13.43
CA GLU A 345 -18.76 -0.67 -14.87
C GLU A 345 -17.49 -0.16 -15.55
N HIS A 346 -17.05 1.06 -15.22
CA HIS A 346 -15.80 1.62 -15.71
C HIS A 346 -14.59 0.75 -15.32
N LEU A 347 -14.54 0.25 -14.08
CA LEU A 347 -13.48 -0.64 -13.64
C LEU A 347 -13.50 -1.97 -14.40
N ASN A 348 -14.66 -2.54 -14.67
CA ASN A 348 -14.76 -3.76 -15.49
C ASN A 348 -14.20 -3.54 -16.90
N ILE A 349 -14.55 -2.42 -17.55
CA ILE A 349 -14.03 -2.07 -18.89
C ILE A 349 -12.51 -1.93 -18.85
N THR A 350 -11.97 -1.15 -17.91
CA THR A 350 -10.52 -0.88 -17.83
C THR A 350 -9.71 -2.11 -17.48
N TYR A 351 -10.18 -2.95 -16.56
CA TYR A 351 -9.47 -4.17 -16.16
C TYR A 351 -9.53 -5.26 -17.24
N GLN A 352 -10.67 -5.39 -17.97
CA GLN A 352 -10.73 -6.28 -19.13
C GLN A 352 -9.79 -5.79 -20.24
N GLU A 353 -9.69 -4.48 -20.46
CA GLU A 353 -8.74 -3.91 -21.40
C GLU A 353 -7.29 -4.14 -20.98
N ALA A 354 -6.97 -4.00 -19.68
CA ALA A 354 -5.64 -4.29 -19.15
C ALA A 354 -5.23 -5.77 -19.37
N LEU A 355 -6.16 -6.72 -19.15
CA LEU A 355 -5.94 -8.14 -19.44
C LEU A 355 -5.72 -8.38 -20.92
N ARG A 356 -6.57 -7.82 -21.80
CA ARG A 356 -6.49 -7.96 -23.24
C ARG A 356 -5.17 -7.44 -23.83
N GLN A 357 -4.64 -6.38 -23.24
CA GLN A 357 -3.40 -5.73 -23.63
C GLN A 357 -2.18 -6.28 -22.89
N HIS A 358 -2.33 -7.31 -22.06
CA HIS A 358 -1.24 -7.91 -21.29
C HIS A 358 -0.48 -6.88 -20.43
N TYR A 359 -1.18 -6.02 -19.70
CA TYR A 359 -0.57 -5.19 -18.67
C TYR A 359 -0.02 -6.05 -17.55
N LEU A 360 1.04 -5.60 -16.90
CA LEU A 360 1.65 -6.31 -15.77
C LEU A 360 1.14 -5.77 -14.44
N TRP A 361 0.90 -6.66 -13.51
CA TRP A 361 0.37 -6.39 -12.17
C TRP A 361 1.48 -6.22 -11.13
N HIS A 362 1.09 -5.75 -9.96
CA HIS A 362 1.88 -5.64 -8.73
C HIS A 362 2.93 -4.50 -8.76
N GLU A 363 3.89 -4.52 -7.79
CA GLU A 363 4.78 -3.40 -7.51
C GLU A 363 5.78 -3.04 -8.62
N PHE A 364 6.09 -3.99 -9.49
CA PHE A 364 6.97 -3.79 -10.66
C PHE A 364 6.18 -3.72 -11.97
N GLY A 365 4.88 -3.72 -11.88
CA GLY A 365 3.96 -3.72 -13.00
C GLY A 365 3.74 -2.36 -13.63
N ASP A 366 2.70 -2.34 -14.44
CA ASP A 366 2.22 -1.17 -15.17
C ASP A 366 1.25 -0.34 -14.31
N LEU A 367 0.89 0.83 -14.79
CA LEU A 367 0.10 1.80 -14.05
C LEU A 367 -1.20 2.16 -14.76
N HIS A 368 -2.17 2.60 -13.97
CA HIS A 368 -3.47 3.07 -14.41
C HIS A 368 -3.73 4.47 -13.85
N LEU A 369 -3.97 5.44 -14.72
CA LEU A 369 -4.43 6.79 -14.39
C LEU A 369 -5.94 6.89 -14.67
N ILE A 370 -6.73 7.07 -13.60
CA ILE A 370 -8.18 7.23 -13.67
C ILE A 370 -8.50 8.73 -13.56
N LEU A 371 -9.08 9.29 -14.60
CA LEU A 371 -9.47 10.70 -14.73
C LEU A 371 -10.99 10.85 -14.75
N PRO A 372 -11.53 12.02 -14.31
CA PRO A 372 -12.96 12.31 -14.38
C PRO A 372 -13.56 12.24 -15.79
#